data_9222452aea944a8ac0c2908111a6f177
#
_entry.id   9222452aea944a8ac0c2908111a6f177
#
_cell.length_a   1.000
_cell.length_b   1.000
_cell.length_c   1.000
_cell.angle_alpha   90.00
_cell.angle_beta   90.00
_cell.angle_gamma   90.00
#
_symmetry.space_group_name_H-M   'P 1'
#
loop_
_entity.id
_entity.type
_entity.pdbx_description
1 polymer ?
#
loop_
_entity_poly.entity_id
_entity_poly.type
_entity_poly.pdbx_seq_one_letter_code
_entity_poly.pdbx_strand_id
1 'polypeptide(L)'
;DLNLHINEHDFITLLGPSGCGKTTTLRMIAGLETPTEGRITIGDKVVFDAETGVNISPAKRDIGFLFQNYALWPHMTVYDNIAFGLENLKWKKDDIKARVDEMLKMLKIEEFVARYPAELSGGQQQRVAIARTLAPKPQVLFMDEPLSNLDAKLRSEMRTELKRLHSDSN
;
A
#
# COMPACT_ATOMS: atom_id res chain seq x y z
N ASP A 1 14.31 11.35 18.21
CA ASP A 1 13.25 12.27 17.77
C ASP A 1 13.23 12.34 16.24
N LEU A 2 12.06 12.16 15.64
CA LEU A 2 11.84 12.27 14.20
C LEU A 2 10.84 13.40 13.94
N ASN A 3 11.28 14.41 13.16
CA ASN A 3 10.40 15.44 12.62
C ASN A 3 10.43 15.31 11.10
N LEU A 4 9.30 14.98 10.48
CA LEU A 4 9.17 14.77 9.05
C LEU A 4 7.94 15.52 8.55
N HIS A 5 8.15 16.34 7.52
CA HIS A 5 7.08 16.98 6.78
C HIS A 5 7.14 16.51 5.34
N ILE A 6 6.01 16.07 4.80
CA ILE A 6 5.84 15.55 3.44
C ILE A 6 4.73 16.36 2.80
N ASN A 7 5.01 16.94 1.63
CA ASN A 7 4.00 17.68 0.88
C ASN A 7 3.12 16.73 0.07
N GLU A 8 1.98 17.23 -0.35
CA GLU A 8 1.12 16.54 -1.31
C GLU A 8 1.91 16.25 -2.59
N HIS A 9 1.69 15.08 -3.17
CA HIS A 9 2.38 14.57 -4.36
C HIS A 9 3.89 14.33 -4.20
N ASP A 10 4.45 14.33 -3.00
CA ASP A 10 5.85 13.95 -2.79
C ASP A 10 6.03 12.42 -2.88
N PHE A 11 7.12 12.00 -3.56
CA PHE A 11 7.62 10.63 -3.53
C PHE A 11 8.85 10.54 -2.63
N ILE A 12 8.66 10.02 -1.42
CA ILE A 12 9.70 9.98 -0.38
C ILE A 12 10.29 8.58 -0.27
N THR A 13 11.62 8.49 -0.18
CA THR A 13 12.34 7.25 0.09
C THR A 13 13.10 7.34 1.40
N LEU A 14 12.79 6.45 2.34
CA LEU A 14 13.53 6.30 3.59
C LEU A 14 14.73 5.39 3.36
N LEU A 15 15.93 5.92 3.52
CA LEU A 15 17.20 5.18 3.39
C LEU A 15 17.87 5.02 4.74
N GLY A 16 18.53 3.88 4.94
CA GLY A 16 19.30 3.61 6.14
C GLY A 16 19.58 2.11 6.31
N PRO A 17 20.52 1.74 7.20
CA PRO A 17 20.86 0.34 7.46
C PRO A 17 19.67 -0.43 8.05
N SER A 18 19.78 -1.77 8.03
CA SER A 18 18.78 -2.62 8.70
C SER A 18 18.70 -2.26 10.20
N GLY A 19 17.51 -2.21 10.75
CA GLY A 19 17.28 -1.90 12.16
C GLY A 19 17.30 -0.41 12.53
N CYS A 20 17.49 0.53 11.58
CA CYS A 20 17.46 1.97 11.90
C CYS A 20 16.04 2.57 12.09
N GLY A 21 15.00 1.76 12.08
CA GLY A 21 13.63 2.19 12.39
C GLY A 21 12.74 2.56 11.21
N LYS A 22 13.15 2.34 9.95
CA LYS A 22 12.33 2.65 8.75
C LYS A 22 10.95 2.01 8.81
N THR A 23 10.91 0.69 8.93
CA THR A 23 9.68 -0.10 9.01
C THR A 23 8.82 0.32 10.22
N THR A 24 9.45 0.52 11.37
CA THR A 24 8.75 1.00 12.58
C THR A 24 8.11 2.36 12.36
N THR A 25 8.82 3.30 11.73
CA THR A 25 8.28 4.63 11.39
C THR A 25 7.07 4.50 10.45
N LEU A 26 7.17 3.73 9.37
CA LEU A 26 6.06 3.51 8.46
C LEU A 26 4.86 2.89 9.17
N ARG A 27 5.08 1.89 10.04
CA ARG A 27 4.02 1.23 10.80
C ARG A 27 3.36 2.15 11.82
N MET A 28 4.12 3.03 12.48
CA MET A 28 3.56 4.03 13.39
C MET A 28 2.66 5.02 12.65
N ILE A 29 3.10 5.53 11.49
CA ILE A 29 2.28 6.43 10.68
C ILE A 29 1.02 5.70 10.19
N ALA A 30 1.15 4.43 9.80
CA ALA A 30 0.02 3.59 9.39
C ALA A 30 -0.92 3.19 10.56
N GLY A 31 -0.50 3.35 11.81
CA GLY A 31 -1.27 2.96 12.99
C GLY A 31 -1.20 1.46 13.31
N LEU A 32 -0.25 0.76 12.71
CA LEU A 32 0.04 -0.65 12.99
C LEU A 32 0.89 -0.84 14.24
N GLU A 33 1.62 0.22 14.63
CA GLU A 33 2.35 0.34 15.88
C GLU A 33 2.00 1.69 16.54
N THR A 34 2.03 1.74 17.87
CA THR A 34 1.70 2.97 18.61
C THR A 34 2.98 3.67 19.03
N PRO A 35 3.20 4.94 18.65
CA PRO A 35 4.30 5.74 19.17
C PRO A 35 4.15 5.97 20.68
N THR A 36 5.25 6.19 21.38
CA THR A 36 5.25 6.54 22.82
C THR A 36 4.94 8.01 23.03
N GLU A 37 5.36 8.86 22.12
CA GLU A 37 5.26 10.33 22.22
C GLU A 37 5.01 10.96 20.84
N GLY A 38 4.63 12.24 20.84
CA GLY A 38 4.53 13.06 19.65
C GLY A 38 3.16 13.05 19.00
N ARG A 39 3.10 13.58 17.76
CA ARG A 39 1.87 13.74 16.97
C ARG A 39 2.10 13.32 15.54
N ILE A 40 1.08 12.69 14.93
CA ILE A 40 1.05 12.33 13.51
C ILE A 40 -0.22 12.93 12.91
N THR A 41 -0.04 13.64 11.78
CA THR A 41 -1.14 14.23 11.00
C THR A 41 -1.06 13.72 9.57
N ILE A 42 -2.20 13.38 8.98
CA ILE A 42 -2.35 13.00 7.56
C ILE A 42 -3.40 13.93 6.94
N GLY A 43 -2.98 14.74 5.96
CA GLY A 43 -3.78 15.89 5.51
C GLY A 43 -4.08 16.80 6.68
N ASP A 44 -5.34 17.18 6.86
CA ASP A 44 -5.79 18.04 7.98
C ASP A 44 -6.18 17.24 9.24
N LYS A 45 -6.00 15.92 9.23
CA LYS A 45 -6.48 15.03 10.28
C LYS A 45 -5.36 14.57 11.21
N VAL A 46 -5.46 14.88 12.51
CA VAL A 46 -4.61 14.27 13.53
C VAL A 46 -5.00 12.80 13.69
N VAL A 47 -4.08 11.88 13.39
CA VAL A 47 -4.31 10.43 13.47
C VAL A 47 -3.67 9.80 14.72
N PHE A 48 -2.68 10.47 15.30
CA PHE A 48 -2.10 10.12 16.57
C PHE A 48 -1.67 11.39 17.32
N ASP A 49 -1.90 11.43 18.63
CA ASP A 49 -1.42 12.49 19.51
C ASP A 49 -1.34 11.94 20.94
N ALA A 50 -0.11 11.85 21.46
CA ALA A 50 0.14 11.28 22.78
C ALA A 50 -0.40 12.18 23.90
N GLU A 51 -0.41 13.51 23.73
CA GLU A 51 -0.87 14.47 24.75
C GLU A 51 -2.39 14.46 24.89
N THR A 52 -3.11 14.36 23.78
CA THR A 52 -4.59 14.37 23.77
C THR A 52 -5.22 12.96 23.77
N GLY A 53 -4.38 11.91 23.70
CA GLY A 53 -4.85 10.53 23.68
C GLY A 53 -5.50 10.08 22.37
N VAL A 54 -5.34 10.85 21.28
CA VAL A 54 -5.87 10.49 19.97
C VAL A 54 -5.06 9.32 19.39
N ASN A 55 -5.72 8.22 19.03
CA ASN A 55 -5.10 7.11 18.29
C ASN A 55 -6.13 6.49 17.33
N ILE A 56 -6.11 6.95 16.09
CA ILE A 56 -7.00 6.48 15.02
C ILE A 56 -6.52 5.13 14.51
N SER A 57 -7.42 4.14 14.45
CA SER A 57 -7.11 2.81 13.92
C SER A 57 -6.68 2.85 12.44
N PRO A 58 -5.83 1.91 11.96
CA PRO A 58 -5.34 1.86 10.57
C PRO A 58 -6.45 1.98 9.53
N ALA A 59 -7.55 1.25 9.72
CA ALA A 59 -8.70 1.24 8.80
C ALA A 59 -9.40 2.61 8.62
N LYS A 60 -9.10 3.59 9.49
CA LYS A 60 -9.69 4.94 9.46
C LYS A 60 -8.68 6.04 9.13
N ARG A 61 -7.45 5.66 8.76
CA ARG A 61 -6.38 6.62 8.40
C ARG A 61 -6.32 6.97 6.92
N ASP A 62 -7.13 6.31 6.09
CA ASP A 62 -7.16 6.50 4.62
C ASP A 62 -5.78 6.32 3.97
N ILE A 63 -5.14 5.23 4.31
CA ILE A 63 -3.81 4.86 3.83
C ILE A 63 -3.80 3.50 3.17
N GLY A 64 -2.91 3.31 2.20
CA GLY A 64 -2.52 2.01 1.67
C GLY A 64 -1.19 1.56 2.27
N PHE A 65 -1.06 0.28 2.61
CA PHE A 65 0.19 -0.29 3.10
C PHE A 65 0.57 -1.54 2.33
N LEU A 66 1.70 -1.49 1.60
CA LEU A 66 2.28 -2.61 0.91
C LEU A 66 3.35 -3.25 1.78
N PHE A 67 3.07 -4.46 2.26
CA PHE A 67 3.98 -5.24 3.10
C PHE A 67 5.10 -5.89 2.26
N GLN A 68 6.27 -6.11 2.85
CA GLN A 68 7.43 -6.75 2.24
C GLN A 68 7.12 -8.14 1.68
N ASN A 69 6.26 -8.92 2.33
CA ASN A 69 5.84 -10.27 1.93
C ASN A 69 4.54 -10.28 1.10
N TYR A 70 4.14 -9.11 0.58
CA TYR A 70 2.91 -8.88 -0.20
C TYR A 70 1.61 -9.16 0.57
N ALA A 71 1.60 -10.04 1.56
CA ALA A 71 0.47 -10.41 2.42
C ALA A 71 -0.83 -10.69 1.65
N LEU A 72 -0.75 -11.35 0.49
CA LEU A 72 -1.94 -11.78 -0.25
C LEU A 72 -2.68 -12.87 0.51
N TRP A 73 -4.02 -12.85 0.43
CA TRP A 73 -4.85 -13.91 0.98
C TRP A 73 -4.79 -15.14 0.09
N PRO A 74 -4.21 -16.27 0.55
CA PRO A 74 -3.92 -17.41 -0.31
C PRO A 74 -5.18 -18.16 -0.78
N HIS A 75 -6.29 -18.03 -0.06
CA HIS A 75 -7.59 -18.65 -0.35
C HIS A 75 -8.49 -17.78 -1.24
N MET A 76 -8.04 -16.60 -1.63
CA MET A 76 -8.74 -15.66 -2.51
C MET A 76 -8.09 -15.61 -3.87
N THR A 77 -8.89 -15.47 -4.92
CA THR A 77 -8.40 -15.20 -6.28
C THR A 77 -7.72 -13.83 -6.37
N VAL A 78 -7.08 -13.52 -7.50
CA VAL A 78 -6.58 -12.17 -7.79
C VAL A 78 -7.71 -11.15 -7.72
N TYR A 79 -8.86 -11.46 -8.33
CA TYR A 79 -10.04 -10.61 -8.26
C TYR A 79 -10.45 -10.31 -6.82
N ASP A 80 -10.63 -11.35 -6.01
CA ASP A 80 -11.09 -11.22 -4.64
C ASP A 80 -10.09 -10.47 -3.76
N ASN A 81 -8.77 -10.71 -3.95
CA ASN A 81 -7.73 -9.96 -3.27
C ASN A 81 -7.84 -8.44 -3.53
N ILE A 82 -8.12 -8.03 -4.77
CA ILE A 82 -8.25 -6.62 -5.13
C ILE A 82 -9.59 -6.04 -4.64
N ALA A 83 -10.68 -6.81 -4.79
CA ALA A 83 -12.04 -6.39 -4.46
C ALA A 83 -12.28 -6.24 -2.95
N PHE A 84 -11.60 -7.03 -2.11
CA PHE A 84 -11.84 -7.13 -0.67
C PHE A 84 -11.90 -5.78 0.06
N GLY A 85 -10.94 -4.89 -0.23
CA GLY A 85 -10.91 -3.55 0.37
C GLY A 85 -12.12 -2.71 0.00
N LEU A 86 -12.56 -2.80 -1.26
CA LEU A 86 -13.71 -2.07 -1.80
C LEU A 86 -15.04 -2.59 -1.20
N GLU A 87 -15.14 -3.91 -1.01
CA GLU A 87 -16.28 -4.55 -0.36
C GLU A 87 -16.43 -4.09 1.10
N ASN A 88 -15.32 -4.03 1.84
CA ASN A 88 -15.29 -3.52 3.21
C ASN A 88 -15.68 -2.03 3.29
N LEU A 89 -15.35 -1.25 2.27
CA LEU A 89 -15.77 0.14 2.10
C LEU A 89 -17.22 0.27 1.59
N LYS A 90 -17.91 -0.85 1.39
CA LYS A 90 -19.31 -0.93 0.94
C LYS A 90 -19.56 -0.24 -0.41
N TRP A 91 -18.62 -0.35 -1.33
CA TRP A 91 -18.81 0.10 -2.70
C TRP A 91 -19.90 -0.74 -3.38
N LYS A 92 -20.56 -0.17 -4.40
CA LYS A 92 -21.53 -0.92 -5.22
C LYS A 92 -20.81 -1.95 -6.07
N LYS A 93 -21.46 -3.09 -6.32
CA LYS A 93 -20.87 -4.20 -7.08
C LYS A 93 -20.34 -3.80 -8.46
N ASP A 94 -21.06 -2.94 -9.17
CA ASP A 94 -20.64 -2.47 -10.50
C ASP A 94 -19.40 -1.57 -10.42
N ASP A 95 -19.32 -0.71 -9.39
CA ASP A 95 -18.15 0.15 -9.14
C ASP A 95 -16.92 -0.69 -8.74
N ILE A 96 -17.12 -1.74 -7.92
CA ILE A 96 -16.05 -2.69 -7.56
C ILE A 96 -15.50 -3.35 -8.81
N LYS A 97 -16.39 -3.90 -9.66
CA LYS A 97 -15.97 -4.57 -10.90
C LYS A 97 -15.18 -3.61 -11.79
N ALA A 98 -15.71 -2.42 -12.04
CA ALA A 98 -15.04 -1.41 -12.86
C ALA A 98 -13.66 -1.04 -12.30
N ARG A 99 -13.54 -0.88 -10.98
CA ARG A 99 -12.28 -0.53 -10.32
C ARG A 99 -11.28 -1.69 -10.34
N VAL A 100 -11.71 -2.92 -10.15
CA VAL A 100 -10.85 -4.10 -10.28
C VAL A 100 -10.34 -4.23 -11.71
N ASP A 101 -11.21 -4.11 -12.72
CA ASP A 101 -10.83 -4.17 -14.14
C ASP A 101 -9.81 -3.05 -14.50
N GLU A 102 -9.97 -1.85 -13.95
CA GLU A 102 -9.02 -0.75 -14.09
C GLU A 102 -7.64 -1.12 -13.50
N MET A 103 -7.60 -1.67 -12.28
CA MET A 103 -6.35 -2.07 -11.63
C MET A 103 -5.64 -3.20 -12.37
N LEU A 104 -6.40 -4.19 -12.83
CA LEU A 104 -5.87 -5.31 -13.63
C LEU A 104 -5.16 -4.80 -14.89
N LYS A 105 -5.80 -3.92 -15.64
CA LYS A 105 -5.24 -3.30 -16.86
C LYS A 105 -4.01 -2.44 -16.56
N MET A 106 -4.10 -1.58 -15.56
CA MET A 106 -3.01 -0.69 -15.15
C MET A 106 -1.73 -1.48 -14.86
N LEU A 107 -1.85 -2.63 -14.20
CA LEU A 107 -0.73 -3.45 -13.78
C LEU A 107 -0.44 -4.65 -14.71
N LYS A 108 -1.18 -4.78 -15.82
CA LYS A 108 -1.00 -5.83 -16.84
C LYS A 108 -1.07 -7.23 -16.24
N ILE A 109 -2.13 -7.50 -15.49
CA ILE A 109 -2.39 -8.78 -14.80
C ILE A 109 -3.80 -9.33 -15.08
N GLU A 110 -4.45 -8.88 -16.16
CA GLU A 110 -5.82 -9.28 -16.52
C GLU A 110 -5.95 -10.80 -16.70
N GLU A 111 -4.95 -11.42 -17.30
CA GLU A 111 -4.94 -12.88 -17.57
C GLU A 111 -4.92 -13.75 -16.29
N PHE A 112 -4.57 -13.13 -15.14
CA PHE A 112 -4.45 -13.83 -13.86
C PHE A 112 -5.66 -13.65 -12.95
N VAL A 113 -6.70 -12.96 -13.40
CA VAL A 113 -7.85 -12.53 -12.57
C VAL A 113 -8.49 -13.65 -11.73
N ALA A 114 -8.59 -14.87 -12.31
CA ALA A 114 -9.17 -16.03 -11.65
C ALA A 114 -8.16 -16.93 -10.93
N ARG A 115 -6.85 -16.61 -10.98
CA ARG A 115 -5.81 -17.40 -10.33
C ARG A 115 -5.68 -17.09 -8.84
N TYR A 116 -5.15 -18.04 -8.11
CA TYR A 116 -4.77 -17.90 -6.71
C TYR A 116 -3.31 -17.47 -6.58
N PRO A 117 -2.92 -16.82 -5.46
CA PRO A 117 -1.54 -16.37 -5.25
C PRO A 117 -0.47 -17.44 -5.46
N ALA A 118 -0.74 -18.69 -5.08
CA ALA A 118 0.21 -19.81 -5.25
C ALA A 118 0.53 -20.13 -6.73
N GLU A 119 -0.30 -19.71 -7.66
CA GLU A 119 -0.14 -19.92 -9.10
C GLU A 119 0.60 -18.78 -9.80
N LEU A 120 1.06 -17.78 -9.04
CA LEU A 120 1.68 -16.56 -9.53
C LEU A 120 3.18 -16.51 -9.22
N SER A 121 3.96 -15.95 -10.14
CA SER A 121 5.35 -15.58 -9.85
C SER A 121 5.42 -14.45 -8.80
N GLY A 122 6.58 -14.27 -8.14
CA GLY A 122 6.77 -13.20 -7.15
C GLY A 122 6.43 -11.81 -7.68
N GLY A 123 6.81 -11.52 -8.93
CA GLY A 123 6.46 -10.23 -9.57
C GLY A 123 4.97 -10.07 -9.86
N GLN A 124 4.28 -11.15 -10.23
CA GLN A 124 2.82 -11.14 -10.41
C GLN A 124 2.12 -10.94 -9.06
N GLN A 125 2.56 -11.64 -8.01
CA GLN A 125 2.04 -11.45 -6.65
C GLN A 125 2.22 -10.00 -6.18
N GLN A 126 3.38 -9.40 -6.45
CA GLN A 126 3.63 -8.01 -6.12
C GLN A 126 2.67 -7.06 -6.83
N ARG A 127 2.44 -7.24 -8.14
CA ARG A 127 1.49 -6.43 -8.89
C ARG A 127 0.06 -6.57 -8.34
N VAL A 128 -0.34 -7.77 -7.95
CA VAL A 128 -1.63 -7.99 -7.27
C VAL A 128 -1.70 -7.24 -5.94
N ALA A 129 -0.63 -7.27 -5.13
CA ALA A 129 -0.57 -6.55 -3.87
C ALA A 129 -0.62 -5.03 -4.06
N ILE A 130 0.05 -4.50 -5.09
CA ILE A 130 -0.05 -3.08 -5.46
C ILE A 130 -1.48 -2.75 -5.89
N ALA A 131 -2.09 -3.56 -6.77
CA ALA A 131 -3.47 -3.39 -7.21
C ALA A 131 -4.44 -3.30 -6.03
N ARG A 132 -4.34 -4.27 -5.11
CA ARG A 132 -5.15 -4.32 -3.89
C ARG A 132 -5.00 -3.07 -3.04
N THR A 133 -3.76 -2.58 -2.92
CA THR A 133 -3.47 -1.42 -2.08
C THR A 133 -3.93 -0.11 -2.71
N LEU A 134 -3.91 0.00 -4.05
CA LEU A 134 -4.34 1.18 -4.79
C LEU A 134 -5.84 1.20 -5.09
N ALA A 135 -6.51 0.04 -5.11
CA ALA A 135 -7.93 -0.05 -5.44
C ALA A 135 -8.81 0.89 -4.62
N PRO A 136 -8.65 1.02 -3.29
CA PRO A 136 -9.43 1.92 -2.45
C PRO A 136 -9.16 3.41 -2.67
N LYS A 137 -8.18 3.79 -3.50
CA LYS A 137 -7.72 5.17 -3.73
C LYS A 137 -7.24 5.84 -2.43
N PRO A 138 -6.24 5.27 -1.74
CA PRO A 138 -5.75 5.83 -0.49
C PRO A 138 -5.11 7.20 -0.70
N GLN A 139 -5.21 8.09 0.30
CA GLN A 139 -4.56 9.40 0.30
C GLN A 139 -3.03 9.27 0.37
N VAL A 140 -2.53 8.28 1.09
CA VAL A 140 -1.08 8.01 1.23
C VAL A 140 -0.80 6.53 1.03
N LEU A 141 0.24 6.21 0.25
CA LEU A 141 0.71 4.85 0.03
C LEU A 141 2.06 4.64 0.73
N PHE A 142 2.09 3.71 1.67
CA PHE A 142 3.32 3.23 2.30
C PHE A 142 3.79 1.93 1.66
N MET A 143 5.09 1.85 1.41
CA MET A 143 5.72 0.65 0.85
C MET A 143 6.93 0.26 1.71
N ASP A 144 6.83 -0.88 2.40
CA ASP A 144 7.90 -1.42 3.23
C ASP A 144 8.75 -2.40 2.42
N GLU A 145 9.93 -1.96 2.01
CA GLU A 145 10.88 -2.71 1.18
C GLU A 145 10.23 -3.42 -0.03
N PRO A 146 9.45 -2.71 -0.87
CA PRO A 146 8.60 -3.34 -1.89
C PRO A 146 9.37 -4.13 -2.94
N LEU A 147 10.68 -3.95 -3.05
CA LEU A 147 11.52 -4.53 -4.09
C LEU A 147 12.58 -5.52 -3.56
N SER A 148 12.61 -5.78 -2.25
CA SER A 148 13.68 -6.58 -1.61
C SER A 148 13.71 -8.04 -2.07
N ASN A 149 12.55 -8.64 -2.34
CA ASN A 149 12.39 -10.05 -2.69
C ASN A 149 12.45 -10.33 -4.21
N LEU A 150 12.80 -9.33 -5.02
CA LEU A 150 12.82 -9.44 -6.47
C LEU A 150 14.24 -9.62 -7.01
N ASP A 151 14.37 -10.38 -8.10
CA ASP A 151 15.60 -10.43 -8.89
C ASP A 151 15.93 -9.05 -9.52
N ALA A 152 17.16 -8.89 -10.03
CA ALA A 152 17.64 -7.59 -10.51
C ALA A 152 16.83 -7.03 -11.70
N LYS A 153 16.38 -7.91 -12.62
CA LYS A 153 15.61 -7.51 -13.80
C LYS A 153 14.23 -7.03 -13.38
N LEU A 154 13.52 -7.85 -12.60
CA LEU A 154 12.19 -7.55 -12.13
C LEU A 154 12.15 -6.31 -11.22
N ARG A 155 13.20 -6.14 -10.39
CA ARG A 155 13.37 -4.93 -9.56
C ARG A 155 13.47 -3.66 -10.41
N SER A 156 14.20 -3.70 -11.52
CA SER A 156 14.32 -2.57 -12.44
C SER A 156 12.99 -2.24 -13.11
N GLU A 157 12.26 -3.27 -13.56
CA GLU A 157 10.93 -3.11 -14.15
C GLU A 157 9.94 -2.48 -13.16
N MET A 158 9.90 -2.98 -11.93
CA MET A 158 9.01 -2.49 -10.88
C MET A 158 9.34 -1.06 -10.43
N ARG A 159 10.62 -0.65 -10.42
CA ARG A 159 10.98 0.76 -10.17
C ARG A 159 10.36 1.70 -11.19
N THR A 160 10.41 1.32 -12.47
CA THR A 160 9.81 2.09 -13.56
C THR A 160 8.29 2.15 -13.42
N GLU A 161 7.67 1.02 -13.07
CA GLU A 161 6.23 0.93 -12.84
C GLU A 161 5.78 1.83 -11.68
N LEU A 162 6.45 1.77 -10.53
CA LEU A 162 6.11 2.61 -9.37
C LEU A 162 6.26 4.11 -9.67
N LYS A 163 7.30 4.50 -10.42
CA LYS A 163 7.45 5.90 -10.86
C LYS A 163 6.31 6.32 -11.79
N ARG A 164 5.93 5.45 -12.73
CA ARG A 164 4.81 5.70 -13.64
C ARG A 164 3.50 5.86 -12.85
N LEU A 165 3.20 4.95 -11.93
CA LEU A 165 2.01 5.02 -11.09
C LEU A 165 1.93 6.33 -10.29
N HIS A 166 3.06 6.78 -9.75
CA HIS A 166 3.13 8.07 -9.06
C HIS A 166 2.84 9.24 -10.02
N SER A 167 3.43 9.23 -11.24
CA SER A 167 3.19 10.29 -12.24
C SER A 167 1.75 10.29 -12.75
N ASP A 168 1.13 9.12 -12.90
CA ASP A 168 -0.24 8.97 -13.40
C ASP A 168 -1.30 9.30 -12.31
N SER A 169 -0.87 9.41 -11.03
CA SER A 169 -1.73 9.76 -9.88
C SER A 169 -1.76 11.26 -9.59
N ASN A 170 -0.90 12.04 -10.24
CA ASN A 170 -0.83 13.49 -10.21
C ASN A 170 -1.57 14.09 -11.40
#